data_6ea18a9f76844a5dab576a3451d7c343
#
_entry.id   6ea18a9f76844a5dab576a3451d7c343
#
_cell.length_a   1.000
_cell.length_b   1.000
_cell.length_c   1.000
_cell.angle_alpha   90.00
_cell.angle_beta   90.00
_cell.angle_gamma   90.00
#
_symmetry.space_group_name_H-M   'P 1'
#
loop_
_entity.id
_entity.type
_entity.pdbx_description
1 polymer ?
#
loop_
_entity_poly.entity_id
_entity_poly.type
_entity_poly.pdbx_seq_one_letter_code
_entity_poly.pdbx_strand_id
1 'polypeptide(L)'
;MAECRPKNYPKLKDYKPSRFMLPTCHYDAAKADRAVTFIENLRHTKGKWAGKRFWLLPWQEQIIRDVFGIVDEKGNRQFRTAYVEIGKKNGKSELAAAVALYLLFADNEPSAEVYGAAADRQQASIVFDVAHQMVQMTPALLKRCKIMAATKRIVNYGNAGFYQVLSAEVGTKHGLNVSGLVLDEVHAQPNRKLYDVLTKGSGDAREQPLFFLITTAGTDKESICYELHMKALDLLAGRKIDHTFYPVVYGLTDEDDWHDEANWYKANPSLGQTIQIQRVRDAYQEALDNPAEENVFKQLRLNMWVSSLTRFIPEHIYNLGNQPIDMEALKGRDCYGGLDLSSTGDITAFVLMFPPRVPEEKYIMLPFFWIPEDTIPQRVRRASVPYDVWYQQGYLMATEGNVIHYGFIEKVIEELGKTYHILEIAFDRWGAVQMTQNLEGMGFTVVPFGQGFKDMSPPTKEFYKLLMEGRITHGGNPVMAWMAGNVVVDTDPAGNIKPTKAKSPEKIDGIVAAIMALDRCIRNEGQQQGSVYDERDMIVF
;
A
#
# COMPACT_ATOMS: atom_id res chain seq x y z
N MET A 1 -14.27 -16.65 44.05
CA MET A 1 -12.79 -16.72 44.12
C MET A 1 -12.26 -15.82 42.98
N ALA A 2 -11.27 -14.97 43.28
CA ALA A 2 -10.65 -14.15 42.24
C ALA A 2 -9.90 -15.08 41.27
N GLU A 3 -10.22 -15.00 39.95
CA GLU A 3 -9.47 -15.72 38.93
C GLU A 3 -8.01 -15.24 38.93
N CYS A 4 -7.08 -16.14 39.26
CA CYS A 4 -5.65 -15.84 39.18
C CYS A 4 -5.16 -15.96 37.73
N ARG A 5 -4.17 -15.12 37.38
CA ARG A 5 -3.49 -15.22 36.08
C ARG A 5 -2.89 -16.62 35.94
N PRO A 6 -3.11 -17.31 34.78
CA PRO A 6 -2.55 -18.64 34.58
C PRO A 6 -1.02 -18.62 34.70
N LYS A 7 -0.42 -19.62 35.37
CA LYS A 7 1.04 -19.67 35.60
C LYS A 7 1.88 -19.53 34.33
N ASN A 8 1.38 -20.07 33.23
CA ASN A 8 2.09 -20.05 31.92
C ASN A 8 1.65 -18.88 31.02
N TYR A 9 0.81 -17.95 31.53
CA TYR A 9 0.43 -16.79 30.73
C TYR A 9 1.55 -15.73 30.83
N PRO A 10 2.06 -15.19 29.71
CA PRO A 10 3.17 -14.23 29.74
C PRO A 10 2.77 -12.98 30.53
N LYS A 11 3.72 -12.48 31.31
CA LYS A 11 3.61 -11.25 32.08
C LYS A 11 4.78 -10.34 31.72
N LEU A 12 4.53 -9.04 31.69
CA LEU A 12 5.60 -8.06 31.59
C LEU A 12 6.49 -8.18 32.83
N LYS A 13 7.77 -8.50 32.60
CA LYS A 13 8.82 -8.52 33.61
C LYS A 13 9.63 -7.25 33.45
N ASP A 14 10.05 -6.64 34.52
CA ASP A 14 11.00 -5.51 34.51
C ASP A 14 10.54 -4.36 33.57
N TYR A 15 9.32 -3.83 33.83
CA TYR A 15 8.84 -2.66 33.12
C TYR A 15 9.88 -1.53 33.12
N LYS A 16 10.12 -0.96 31.95
CA LYS A 16 10.95 0.24 31.76
C LYS A 16 10.13 1.29 31.00
N PRO A 17 10.08 2.53 31.50
CA PRO A 17 9.43 3.61 30.78
C PRO A 17 9.98 3.78 29.36
N SER A 18 9.13 4.17 28.45
CA SER A 18 9.50 4.45 27.07
C SER A 18 10.64 5.47 27.01
N ARG A 19 11.57 5.28 26.08
CA ARG A 19 12.63 6.25 25.77
C ARG A 19 12.10 7.62 25.30
N PHE A 20 10.81 7.69 24.98
CA PHE A 20 10.14 8.94 24.58
C PHE A 20 9.65 9.76 25.77
N MET A 21 9.82 9.27 27.02
CA MET A 21 9.52 10.02 28.23
C MET A 21 10.42 11.26 28.31
N LEU A 22 9.80 12.42 28.49
CA LEU A 22 10.52 13.69 28.65
C LEU A 22 11.22 13.74 30.01
N PRO A 23 12.35 14.46 30.14
CA PRO A 23 12.98 14.72 31.44
C PRO A 23 12.09 15.49 32.43
N THR A 24 11.12 16.25 31.93
CA THR A 24 10.11 16.99 32.72
C THR A 24 8.91 16.13 33.11
N CYS A 25 8.84 14.89 32.63
CA CYS A 25 7.80 13.92 32.96
C CYS A 25 8.36 12.83 33.89
N HIS A 26 7.46 12.15 34.56
CA HIS A 26 7.81 11.02 35.42
C HIS A 26 6.82 9.87 35.23
N TYR A 27 7.23 8.67 35.66
CA TYR A 27 6.36 7.52 35.64
C TYR A 27 5.58 7.42 36.96
N ASP A 28 4.26 7.56 36.87
CA ASP A 28 3.30 7.36 37.94
C ASP A 28 2.80 5.91 37.92
N ALA A 29 3.39 5.07 38.78
CA ALA A 29 3.03 3.66 38.88
C ALA A 29 1.56 3.45 39.28
N ALA A 30 1.00 4.32 40.13
CA ALA A 30 -0.38 4.18 40.58
C ALA A 30 -1.39 4.40 39.45
N LYS A 31 -1.14 5.37 38.55
CA LYS A 31 -1.95 5.60 37.36
C LYS A 31 -1.80 4.45 36.36
N ALA A 32 -0.58 3.99 36.12
CA ALA A 32 -0.32 2.85 35.28
C ALA A 32 -1.01 1.57 35.77
N ASP A 33 -0.84 1.24 37.05
CA ASP A 33 -1.46 0.07 37.68
C ASP A 33 -2.98 0.15 37.70
N ARG A 34 -3.55 1.36 37.84
CA ARG A 34 -4.99 1.59 37.72
C ARG A 34 -5.50 1.22 36.33
N ALA A 35 -4.80 1.66 35.25
CA ALA A 35 -5.18 1.35 33.89
C ALA A 35 -5.05 -0.16 33.60
N VAL A 36 -3.94 -0.76 33.96
CA VAL A 36 -3.70 -2.21 33.83
C VAL A 36 -4.77 -3.00 34.59
N THR A 37 -5.00 -2.68 35.86
CA THR A 37 -5.98 -3.38 36.72
C THR A 37 -7.39 -3.24 36.15
N PHE A 38 -7.78 -2.07 35.68
CA PHE A 38 -9.09 -1.86 35.05
C PHE A 38 -9.27 -2.77 33.86
N ILE A 39 -8.30 -2.77 32.91
CA ILE A 39 -8.36 -3.56 31.70
C ILE A 39 -8.36 -5.07 32.02
N GLU A 40 -7.50 -5.52 32.92
CA GLU A 40 -7.43 -6.92 33.32
C GLU A 40 -8.68 -7.42 34.07
N ASN A 41 -9.52 -6.53 34.60
CA ASN A 41 -10.82 -6.89 35.15
C ASN A 41 -11.94 -7.01 34.11
N LEU A 42 -11.70 -6.58 32.87
CA LEU A 42 -12.61 -6.87 31.76
C LEU A 42 -12.51 -8.34 31.34
N ARG A 43 -13.39 -8.76 30.46
CA ARG A 43 -13.42 -10.13 29.95
C ARG A 43 -13.32 -10.16 28.43
N HIS A 44 -12.59 -11.13 27.92
CA HIS A 44 -12.57 -11.43 26.50
C HIS A 44 -13.96 -11.77 25.99
N THR A 45 -14.26 -11.35 24.76
CA THR A 45 -15.59 -11.47 24.18
C THR A 45 -15.74 -12.59 23.16
N LYS A 46 -14.63 -13.09 22.59
CA LYS A 46 -14.66 -13.99 21.43
C LYS A 46 -13.80 -15.24 21.57
N GLY A 47 -14.21 -16.28 20.83
CA GLY A 47 -13.46 -17.51 20.65
C GLY A 47 -13.21 -18.28 21.96
N LYS A 48 -12.11 -19.02 22.04
CA LYS A 48 -11.71 -19.84 23.21
C LYS A 48 -11.43 -19.03 24.48
N TRP A 49 -11.34 -17.71 24.35
CA TRP A 49 -11.08 -16.78 25.45
C TRP A 49 -12.36 -16.14 25.99
N ALA A 50 -13.50 -16.25 25.31
CA ALA A 50 -14.76 -15.63 25.72
C ALA A 50 -15.09 -15.92 27.19
N GLY A 51 -15.42 -14.88 27.94
CA GLY A 51 -15.74 -14.93 29.37
C GLY A 51 -14.53 -15.00 30.32
N LYS A 52 -13.32 -15.27 29.84
CA LYS A 52 -12.10 -15.25 30.65
C LYS A 52 -11.61 -13.82 30.86
N ARG A 53 -10.88 -13.58 31.97
CA ARG A 53 -10.27 -12.26 32.24
C ARG A 53 -9.33 -11.86 31.13
N PHE A 54 -9.33 -10.57 30.83
CA PHE A 54 -8.49 -9.95 29.80
C PHE A 54 -7.07 -9.71 30.33
N TRP A 55 -6.30 -10.77 30.51
CA TRP A 55 -4.92 -10.63 30.92
C TRP A 55 -4.11 -9.98 29.79
N LEU A 56 -3.47 -8.84 30.09
CA LEU A 56 -2.64 -8.13 29.11
C LEU A 56 -1.39 -8.96 28.77
N LEU A 57 -1.07 -9.06 27.49
CA LEU A 57 0.21 -9.55 27.02
C LEU A 57 1.31 -8.51 27.30
N PRO A 58 2.60 -8.90 27.40
CA PRO A 58 3.68 -7.97 27.71
C PRO A 58 3.71 -6.71 26.85
N TRP A 59 3.50 -6.84 25.54
CA TRP A 59 3.48 -5.71 24.62
C TRP A 59 2.26 -4.78 24.84
N GLN A 60 1.11 -5.35 25.20
CA GLN A 60 -0.08 -4.57 25.53
C GLN A 60 0.10 -3.84 26.87
N GLU A 61 0.62 -4.53 27.87
CA GLU A 61 0.89 -3.96 29.19
C GLU A 61 1.91 -2.82 29.09
N GLN A 62 2.96 -2.96 28.27
CA GLN A 62 3.94 -1.89 28.02
C GLN A 62 3.26 -0.62 27.48
N ILE A 63 2.42 -0.77 26.44
CA ILE A 63 1.69 0.36 25.84
C ILE A 63 0.79 1.04 26.88
N ILE A 64 0.03 0.26 27.64
CA ILE A 64 -0.89 0.81 28.63
C ILE A 64 -0.13 1.53 29.74
N ARG A 65 0.97 0.96 30.23
CA ARG A 65 1.80 1.59 31.27
C ARG A 65 2.44 2.90 30.78
N ASP A 66 2.97 2.91 29.56
CA ASP A 66 3.58 4.11 29.00
C ASP A 66 2.55 5.22 28.75
N VAL A 67 1.44 4.89 28.09
CA VAL A 67 0.43 5.88 27.71
C VAL A 67 -0.27 6.49 28.92
N PHE A 68 -0.59 5.69 29.94
CA PHE A 68 -1.34 6.15 31.11
C PHE A 68 -0.50 6.47 32.34
N GLY A 69 0.74 5.99 32.40
CA GLY A 69 1.62 6.17 33.53
C GLY A 69 2.68 7.25 33.36
N ILE A 70 3.03 7.64 32.14
CA ILE A 70 4.00 8.74 31.91
C ILE A 70 3.24 10.06 31.91
N VAL A 71 3.51 10.88 32.93
CA VAL A 71 2.77 12.12 33.22
C VAL A 71 3.68 13.31 33.47
N ASP A 72 3.17 14.50 33.24
CA ASP A 72 3.81 15.77 33.57
C ASP A 72 3.73 16.10 35.07
N GLU A 73 4.27 17.22 35.49
CA GLU A 73 4.24 17.69 36.89
C GLU A 73 2.82 17.92 37.43
N LYS A 74 1.84 18.20 36.54
CA LYS A 74 0.41 18.34 36.92
C LYS A 74 -0.30 17.01 36.99
N GLY A 75 0.36 15.93 36.59
CA GLY A 75 -0.19 14.58 36.52
C GLY A 75 -1.00 14.31 35.24
N ASN A 76 -0.91 15.15 34.21
CA ASN A 76 -1.54 14.90 32.92
C ASN A 76 -0.67 14.00 32.06
N ARG A 77 -1.29 13.20 31.20
CA ARG A 77 -0.56 12.33 30.27
C ARG A 77 0.37 13.12 29.36
N GLN A 78 1.61 12.66 29.19
CA GLN A 78 2.51 13.18 28.20
C GLN A 78 1.99 12.91 26.77
N PHE A 79 1.53 11.68 26.52
CA PHE A 79 1.14 11.27 25.17
C PHE A 79 -0.32 11.62 24.89
N ARG A 80 -0.54 12.38 23.82
CA ARG A 80 -1.88 12.72 23.29
C ARG A 80 -2.28 11.80 22.15
N THR A 81 -1.33 11.23 21.42
CA THR A 81 -1.56 10.27 20.34
C THR A 81 -0.77 9.00 20.60
N ALA A 82 -1.45 7.86 20.63
CA ALA A 82 -0.83 6.54 20.60
C ALA A 82 -1.13 5.90 19.23
N TYR A 83 -0.09 5.66 18.44
CA TYR A 83 -0.19 4.99 17.15
C TYR A 83 0.32 3.57 17.27
N VAL A 84 -0.55 2.59 17.04
CA VAL A 84 -0.23 1.17 17.18
C VAL A 84 -0.49 0.47 15.85
N GLU A 85 0.58 0.16 15.13
CA GLU A 85 0.54 -0.58 13.88
C GLU A 85 1.06 -2.00 14.10
N ILE A 86 0.21 -3.01 13.84
CA ILE A 86 0.49 -4.40 14.16
C ILE A 86 -0.34 -5.35 13.28
N GLY A 87 0.21 -6.51 12.92
CA GLY A 87 -0.43 -7.52 12.08
C GLY A 87 -1.82 -7.96 12.57
N LYS A 88 -2.63 -8.53 11.68
CA LYS A 88 -3.97 -9.04 12.02
C LYS A 88 -3.90 -10.16 13.06
N LYS A 89 -4.98 -10.29 13.87
CA LYS A 89 -5.19 -11.31 14.90
C LYS A 89 -4.35 -11.15 16.18
N ASN A 90 -3.59 -10.07 16.35
CA ASN A 90 -2.87 -9.76 17.57
C ASN A 90 -3.74 -9.23 18.72
N GLY A 91 -5.06 -9.12 18.57
CA GLY A 91 -5.98 -8.68 19.64
C GLY A 91 -6.25 -7.17 19.66
N LYS A 92 -6.04 -6.48 18.53
CA LYS A 92 -6.22 -5.02 18.38
C LYS A 92 -7.57 -4.51 18.87
N SER A 93 -8.66 -5.04 18.34
CA SER A 93 -10.01 -4.52 18.60
C SER A 93 -10.45 -4.72 20.06
N GLU A 94 -10.00 -5.81 20.74
CA GLU A 94 -10.27 -6.00 22.16
C GLU A 94 -9.49 -4.99 23.03
N LEU A 95 -8.21 -4.74 22.70
CA LEU A 95 -7.41 -3.71 23.37
C LEU A 95 -8.01 -2.31 23.17
N ALA A 96 -8.40 -1.98 21.94
CA ALA A 96 -9.04 -0.71 21.58
C ALA A 96 -10.35 -0.49 22.35
N ALA A 97 -11.19 -1.53 22.46
CA ALA A 97 -12.41 -1.49 23.24
C ALA A 97 -12.14 -1.28 24.75
N ALA A 98 -11.13 -1.96 25.28
CA ALA A 98 -10.73 -1.82 26.67
C ALA A 98 -10.19 -0.41 26.98
N VAL A 99 -9.43 0.18 26.08
CA VAL A 99 -8.96 1.59 26.18
C VAL A 99 -10.15 2.55 26.14
N ALA A 100 -11.12 2.37 25.22
CA ALA A 100 -12.32 3.20 25.18
C ALA A 100 -13.11 3.15 26.49
N LEU A 101 -13.26 1.96 27.07
CA LEU A 101 -13.93 1.79 28.35
C LEU A 101 -13.13 2.40 29.51
N TYR A 102 -11.80 2.29 29.52
CA TYR A 102 -10.97 2.95 30.52
C TYR A 102 -11.15 4.48 30.49
N LEU A 103 -11.07 5.07 29.31
CA LEU A 103 -11.29 6.52 29.09
C LEU A 103 -12.68 6.98 29.57
N LEU A 104 -13.71 6.14 29.38
CA LEU A 104 -15.07 6.45 29.82
C LEU A 104 -15.27 6.33 31.32
N PHE A 105 -14.73 5.27 31.96
CA PHE A 105 -15.10 4.89 33.32
C PHE A 105 -14.04 5.20 34.39
N ALA A 106 -12.77 5.27 34.03
CA ALA A 106 -11.67 5.23 34.98
C ALA A 106 -10.57 6.29 34.79
N ASP A 107 -10.60 7.05 33.71
CA ASP A 107 -9.62 8.08 33.41
C ASP A 107 -9.82 9.39 34.19
N ASN A 108 -10.94 9.49 34.92
CA ASN A 108 -11.37 10.64 35.75
C ASN A 108 -11.65 11.92 34.95
N GLU A 109 -11.87 11.84 33.64
CA GLU A 109 -12.26 12.98 32.83
C GLU A 109 -13.74 13.35 33.10
N PRO A 110 -14.03 14.59 33.54
CA PRO A 110 -15.41 15.04 33.72
C PRO A 110 -16.14 15.12 32.37
N SER A 111 -17.38 14.63 32.31
CA SER A 111 -18.20 14.61 31.10
C SER A 111 -17.41 14.09 29.89
N ALA A 112 -16.79 12.91 30.06
CA ALA A 112 -15.92 12.32 29.05
C ALA A 112 -16.68 12.09 27.72
N GLU A 113 -16.18 12.66 26.65
CA GLU A 113 -16.64 12.39 25.29
C GLU A 113 -15.67 11.48 24.57
N VAL A 114 -15.96 10.18 24.61
CA VAL A 114 -15.15 9.14 23.98
C VAL A 114 -15.82 8.72 22.66
N TYR A 115 -15.06 8.75 21.58
CA TYR A 115 -15.56 8.39 20.26
C TYR A 115 -14.83 7.19 19.67
N GLY A 116 -15.60 6.31 19.02
CA GLY A 116 -15.09 5.24 18.16
C GLY A 116 -15.33 5.60 16.70
N ALA A 117 -14.31 5.51 15.87
CA ALA A 117 -14.42 5.78 14.44
C ALA A 117 -13.61 4.75 13.62
N ALA A 118 -14.02 4.53 12.38
CA ALA A 118 -13.32 3.75 11.35
C ALA A 118 -13.70 4.30 9.97
N ALA A 119 -13.26 3.64 8.90
CA ALA A 119 -13.57 4.02 7.53
C ALA A 119 -15.09 4.02 7.24
N ASP A 120 -15.82 3.12 7.87
CA ASP A 120 -17.27 3.08 7.84
C ASP A 120 -17.85 2.79 9.24
N ARG A 121 -19.17 3.04 9.39
CA ARG A 121 -19.87 2.83 10.66
C ARG A 121 -19.94 1.37 11.09
N GLN A 122 -19.97 0.44 10.15
CA GLN A 122 -20.05 -0.99 10.45
C GLN A 122 -18.72 -1.47 11.06
N GLN A 123 -17.58 -1.05 10.52
CA GLN A 123 -16.27 -1.34 11.07
C GLN A 123 -16.08 -0.70 12.46
N ALA A 124 -16.44 0.57 12.62
CA ALA A 124 -16.39 1.24 13.92
C ALA A 124 -17.29 0.53 14.97
N SER A 125 -18.38 -0.08 14.53
CA SER A 125 -19.27 -0.85 15.40
C SER A 125 -18.63 -2.13 15.94
N ILE A 126 -17.61 -2.69 15.29
CA ILE A 126 -16.91 -3.89 15.76
C ILE A 126 -16.27 -3.66 17.13
N VAL A 127 -15.57 -2.54 17.29
CA VAL A 127 -14.95 -2.16 18.59
C VAL A 127 -16.03 -1.85 19.64
N PHE A 128 -17.12 -1.19 19.24
CA PHE A 128 -18.24 -0.91 20.12
C PHE A 128 -18.90 -2.19 20.60
N ASP A 129 -19.16 -3.16 19.73
CA ASP A 129 -19.83 -4.41 20.09
C ASP A 129 -18.96 -5.24 21.05
N VAL A 130 -17.64 -5.17 20.93
CA VAL A 130 -16.69 -5.72 21.90
C VAL A 130 -16.81 -4.99 23.24
N ALA A 131 -16.77 -3.66 23.25
CA ALA A 131 -16.91 -2.85 24.46
C ALA A 131 -18.27 -3.09 25.15
N HIS A 132 -19.35 -3.16 24.37
CA HIS A 132 -20.70 -3.50 24.87
C HIS A 132 -20.70 -4.86 25.58
N GLN A 133 -20.16 -5.90 24.97
CA GLN A 133 -20.07 -7.24 25.57
C GLN A 133 -19.19 -7.24 26.83
N MET A 134 -18.05 -6.54 26.81
CA MET A 134 -17.19 -6.38 28.01
C MET A 134 -17.95 -5.76 29.17
N VAL A 135 -18.75 -4.71 28.91
CA VAL A 135 -19.61 -4.08 29.94
C VAL A 135 -20.66 -5.05 30.45
N GLN A 136 -21.35 -5.79 29.57
CA GLN A 136 -22.35 -6.78 29.95
C GLN A 136 -21.77 -7.89 30.85
N MET A 137 -20.53 -8.33 30.60
CA MET A 137 -19.82 -9.35 31.37
C MET A 137 -19.20 -8.80 32.65
N THR A 138 -19.26 -7.48 32.89
CA THR A 138 -18.67 -6.82 34.06
C THR A 138 -19.76 -6.14 34.89
N PRO A 139 -20.36 -6.83 35.90
CA PRO A 139 -21.52 -6.31 36.64
C PRO A 139 -21.29 -4.95 37.31
N ALA A 140 -20.05 -4.65 37.70
CA ALA A 140 -19.70 -3.36 38.28
C ALA A 140 -19.82 -2.19 37.30
N LEU A 141 -19.53 -2.43 36.01
CA LEU A 141 -19.70 -1.42 34.95
C LEU A 141 -21.16 -1.33 34.47
N LEU A 142 -21.82 -2.49 34.33
CA LEU A 142 -23.21 -2.55 33.90
C LEU A 142 -24.15 -1.75 34.81
N LYS A 143 -23.91 -1.77 36.12
CA LYS A 143 -24.68 -0.98 37.09
C LYS A 143 -24.45 0.54 36.99
N ARG A 144 -23.38 0.98 36.36
CA ARG A 144 -22.96 2.38 36.26
C ARG A 144 -23.28 3.04 34.93
N CYS A 145 -23.88 2.33 34.00
CA CYS A 145 -24.12 2.88 32.65
C CYS A 145 -25.44 2.45 32.04
N LYS A 146 -25.83 3.20 31.00
CA LYS A 146 -26.91 2.84 30.08
C LYS A 146 -26.30 2.53 28.73
N ILE A 147 -26.65 1.37 28.18
CA ILE A 147 -26.25 0.96 26.85
C ILE A 147 -27.41 1.22 25.90
N MET A 148 -27.15 1.96 24.83
CA MET A 148 -28.08 2.30 23.76
C MET A 148 -27.60 1.62 22.48
N ALA A 149 -27.94 0.34 22.30
CA ALA A 149 -27.42 -0.49 21.22
C ALA A 149 -27.75 0.04 19.82
N ALA A 150 -28.95 0.59 19.63
CA ALA A 150 -29.40 1.13 18.33
C ALA A 150 -28.55 2.34 17.88
N THR A 151 -28.19 3.22 18.79
CA THR A 151 -27.35 4.39 18.52
C THR A 151 -25.85 4.13 18.74
N LYS A 152 -25.47 2.92 19.12
CA LYS A 152 -24.08 2.53 19.46
C LYS A 152 -23.46 3.49 20.46
N ARG A 153 -24.13 3.68 21.62
CA ARG A 153 -23.70 4.59 22.67
C ARG A 153 -23.78 3.94 24.05
N ILE A 154 -22.76 4.14 24.87
CA ILE A 154 -22.68 3.77 26.29
C ILE A 154 -22.57 5.07 27.08
N VAL A 155 -23.52 5.33 28.00
CA VAL A 155 -23.53 6.52 28.84
C VAL A 155 -23.15 6.13 30.27
N ASN A 156 -22.11 6.76 30.83
CA ASN A 156 -21.69 6.57 32.22
C ASN A 156 -22.41 7.55 33.13
N TYR A 157 -23.16 7.04 34.12
CA TYR A 157 -23.90 7.88 35.06
C TYR A 157 -22.98 8.63 36.04
N GLY A 158 -21.76 8.10 36.31
CA GLY A 158 -20.85 8.62 37.34
C GLY A 158 -20.19 9.94 36.97
N ASN A 159 -19.94 10.19 35.67
CA ASN A 159 -19.30 11.41 35.19
C ASN A 159 -20.07 12.11 34.05
N ALA A 160 -21.31 11.69 33.80
CA ALA A 160 -22.14 12.15 32.68
C ALA A 160 -21.47 11.99 31.29
N GLY A 161 -20.42 11.17 31.18
CA GLY A 161 -19.67 10.91 29.95
C GLY A 161 -20.34 9.83 29.10
N PHE A 162 -19.85 9.70 27.87
CA PHE A 162 -20.32 8.67 26.96
C PHE A 162 -19.22 8.15 26.04
N TYR A 163 -19.39 6.91 25.57
CA TYR A 163 -18.67 6.34 24.42
C TYR A 163 -19.67 6.15 23.29
N GLN A 164 -19.36 6.67 22.12
CA GLN A 164 -20.25 6.63 20.96
C GLN A 164 -19.50 6.37 19.65
N VAL A 165 -20.09 5.54 18.79
CA VAL A 165 -19.62 5.34 17.40
C VAL A 165 -20.03 6.49 16.52
N LEU A 166 -19.08 7.02 15.75
CA LEU A 166 -19.32 8.02 14.73
C LEU A 166 -19.56 7.36 13.36
N SER A 167 -20.41 7.99 12.53
CA SER A 167 -20.49 7.69 11.11
C SER A 167 -19.29 8.30 10.37
N ALA A 168 -18.98 7.79 9.17
CA ALA A 168 -17.88 8.31 8.35
C ALA A 168 -18.15 9.72 7.77
N GLU A 169 -19.39 10.22 7.83
CA GLU A 169 -19.76 11.55 7.33
C GLU A 169 -19.09 12.68 8.13
N VAL A 170 -18.21 13.42 7.48
CA VAL A 170 -17.36 14.46 8.09
C VAL A 170 -18.13 15.72 8.44
N GLY A 171 -19.14 16.10 7.63
CA GLY A 171 -19.83 17.41 7.75
C GLY A 171 -20.53 17.67 9.08
N THR A 172 -20.81 16.64 9.88
CA THR A 172 -21.52 16.75 11.17
C THR A 172 -20.59 16.65 12.38
N LYS A 173 -19.26 16.58 12.20
CA LYS A 173 -18.28 16.33 13.27
C LYS A 173 -17.56 17.57 13.78
N HIS A 174 -17.81 18.75 13.20
CA HIS A 174 -17.24 19.99 13.71
C HIS A 174 -17.88 20.36 15.06
N GLY A 175 -17.06 20.79 16.02
CA GLY A 175 -17.51 21.21 17.35
C GLY A 175 -17.58 20.10 18.40
N LEU A 176 -17.05 18.91 18.12
CA LEU A 176 -16.89 17.85 19.14
C LEU A 176 -15.80 18.25 20.16
N ASN A 177 -16.02 17.93 21.44
CA ASN A 177 -15.07 18.16 22.52
C ASN A 177 -14.47 16.83 22.97
N VAL A 178 -13.58 16.28 22.12
CA VAL A 178 -13.05 14.92 22.25
C VAL A 178 -12.13 14.79 23.46
N SER A 179 -12.50 13.98 24.45
CA SER A 179 -11.60 13.54 25.52
C SER A 179 -10.87 12.24 25.17
N GLY A 180 -11.49 11.38 24.34
CA GLY A 180 -10.90 10.16 23.85
C GLY A 180 -11.39 9.79 22.46
N LEU A 181 -10.47 9.38 21.60
CA LEU A 181 -10.76 8.83 20.27
C LEU A 181 -10.12 7.46 20.13
N VAL A 182 -10.89 6.49 19.72
CA VAL A 182 -10.38 5.20 19.21
C VAL A 182 -10.66 5.15 17.71
N LEU A 183 -9.63 5.26 16.90
CA LEU A 183 -9.69 5.16 15.45
C LEU A 183 -9.11 3.81 15.02
N ASP A 184 -9.99 2.91 14.61
CA ASP A 184 -9.63 1.56 14.18
C ASP A 184 -9.45 1.50 12.65
N GLU A 185 -8.56 0.60 12.22
CA GLU A 185 -8.24 0.33 10.82
C GLU A 185 -7.94 1.62 10.02
N VAL A 186 -6.98 2.42 10.52
CA VAL A 186 -6.60 3.71 9.92
C VAL A 186 -6.22 3.56 8.44
N HIS A 187 -5.63 2.39 8.07
CA HIS A 187 -5.25 2.10 6.68
C HIS A 187 -6.44 2.05 5.70
N ALA A 188 -7.65 1.81 6.21
CA ALA A 188 -8.86 1.77 5.39
C ALA A 188 -9.52 3.14 5.17
N GLN A 189 -8.98 4.22 5.78
CA GLN A 189 -9.54 5.57 5.62
C GLN A 189 -9.41 6.03 4.15
N PRO A 190 -10.52 6.43 3.49
CA PRO A 190 -10.49 6.83 2.08
C PRO A 190 -9.76 8.15 1.86
N ASN A 191 -9.63 8.98 2.89
CA ASN A 191 -8.89 10.24 2.88
C ASN A 191 -8.64 10.74 4.31
N ARG A 192 -7.87 11.83 4.45
CA ARG A 192 -7.49 12.38 5.76
C ARG A 192 -8.58 13.17 6.48
N LYS A 193 -9.72 13.48 5.84
CA LYS A 193 -10.72 14.43 6.37
C LYS A 193 -11.26 14.04 7.74
N LEU A 194 -11.62 12.76 7.94
CA LEU A 194 -12.15 12.30 9.22
C LEU A 194 -11.09 12.39 10.32
N TYR A 195 -9.86 11.96 10.03
CA TYR A 195 -8.73 12.07 10.95
C TYR A 195 -8.50 13.54 11.36
N ASP A 196 -8.41 14.46 10.38
CA ASP A 196 -8.16 15.87 10.66
C ASP A 196 -9.25 16.50 11.55
N VAL A 197 -10.52 16.24 11.25
CA VAL A 197 -11.65 16.80 12.04
C VAL A 197 -11.66 16.25 13.47
N LEU A 198 -11.31 14.98 13.67
CA LEU A 198 -11.34 14.35 15.00
C LEU A 198 -10.08 14.62 15.84
N THR A 199 -8.96 15.01 15.23
CA THR A 199 -7.68 15.20 15.95
C THR A 199 -7.21 16.64 15.99
N LYS A 200 -7.58 17.49 14.99
CA LYS A 200 -7.15 18.88 14.92
C LYS A 200 -8.18 19.80 15.59
N GLY A 201 -7.85 20.29 16.76
CA GLY A 201 -8.67 21.23 17.53
C GLY A 201 -9.80 20.62 18.35
N SER A 202 -10.22 19.40 18.08
CA SER A 202 -11.37 18.77 18.76
C SER A 202 -11.11 18.42 20.23
N GLY A 203 -9.85 18.27 20.61
CA GLY A 203 -9.42 18.02 22.00
C GLY A 203 -8.79 19.21 22.70
N ASP A 204 -8.77 20.40 22.13
CA ASP A 204 -8.03 21.55 22.65
C ASP A 204 -8.60 22.09 23.99
N ALA A 205 -9.89 21.86 24.23
CA ALA A 205 -10.53 22.21 25.50
C ALA A 205 -10.30 21.18 26.63
N ARG A 206 -9.61 20.08 26.34
CA ARG A 206 -9.29 19.01 27.30
C ARG A 206 -7.82 19.09 27.71
N GLU A 207 -7.55 18.89 29.00
CA GLU A 207 -6.16 18.91 29.50
C GLU A 207 -5.34 17.70 29.02
N GLN A 208 -5.99 16.52 28.90
CA GLN A 208 -5.31 15.28 28.56
C GLN A 208 -6.09 14.41 27.55
N PRO A 209 -6.43 14.94 26.37
CA PRO A 209 -7.11 14.12 25.34
C PRO A 209 -6.22 12.97 24.90
N LEU A 210 -6.81 11.82 24.54
CA LEU A 210 -6.09 10.68 23.98
C LEU A 210 -6.69 10.24 22.64
N PHE A 211 -5.88 10.25 21.61
CA PHE A 211 -6.17 9.68 20.29
C PHE A 211 -5.45 8.34 20.17
N PHE A 212 -6.19 7.25 20.35
CA PHE A 212 -5.67 5.90 20.23
C PHE A 212 -5.95 5.36 18.82
N LEU A 213 -4.91 5.39 17.97
CA LEU A 213 -4.96 5.00 16.58
C LEU A 213 -4.43 3.59 16.45
N ILE A 214 -5.23 2.66 15.92
CA ILE A 214 -4.82 1.27 15.81
C ILE A 214 -5.08 0.74 14.40
N THR A 215 -4.09 0.08 13.80
CA THR A 215 -4.15 -0.31 12.40
C THR A 215 -3.26 -1.51 12.08
N THR A 216 -3.41 -2.03 10.88
CA THR A 216 -2.39 -2.82 10.16
C THR A 216 -1.75 -1.97 9.09
N ALA A 217 -0.65 -2.45 8.52
CA ALA A 217 -0.07 -1.90 7.30
C ALA A 217 -1.13 -1.84 6.18
N GLY A 218 -1.05 -0.82 5.39
CA GLY A 218 -1.91 -0.60 4.23
C GLY A 218 -1.21 -0.93 2.92
N THR A 219 -1.85 -0.49 1.85
CA THR A 219 -1.39 -0.67 0.49
C THR A 219 -1.24 0.65 -0.26
N ASP A 220 -1.88 1.71 0.24
CA ASP A 220 -1.83 3.05 -0.33
C ASP A 220 -0.81 3.92 0.41
N LYS A 221 0.32 4.17 -0.27
CA LYS A 221 1.42 5.02 0.25
C LYS A 221 1.13 6.53 0.21
N GLU A 222 -0.01 6.95 -0.36
CA GLU A 222 -0.48 8.34 -0.31
C GLU A 222 -1.50 8.59 0.80
N SER A 223 -1.89 7.53 1.54
CA SER A 223 -2.89 7.60 2.60
C SER A 223 -2.38 8.30 3.86
N ILE A 224 -3.33 8.83 4.64
CA ILE A 224 -3.03 9.36 6.00
C ILE A 224 -2.39 8.28 6.90
N CYS A 225 -2.72 7.02 6.70
CA CYS A 225 -2.11 5.94 7.47
C CYS A 225 -0.61 5.79 7.17
N TYR A 226 -0.21 5.90 5.90
CA TYR A 226 1.20 5.87 5.52
C TYR A 226 1.97 7.10 6.03
N GLU A 227 1.35 8.28 6.02
CA GLU A 227 1.94 9.50 6.61
C GLU A 227 2.23 9.29 8.12
N LEU A 228 1.29 8.68 8.85
CA LEU A 228 1.46 8.35 10.27
C LEU A 228 2.49 7.23 10.49
N HIS A 229 2.54 6.23 9.62
CA HIS A 229 3.56 5.19 9.61
C HIS A 229 4.96 5.78 9.46
N MET A 230 5.18 6.62 8.44
CA MET A 230 6.46 7.28 8.21
C MET A 230 6.85 8.19 9.38
N LYS A 231 5.88 8.92 9.96
CA LYS A 231 6.10 9.70 11.18
C LYS A 231 6.55 8.80 12.34
N ALA A 232 5.89 7.66 12.54
CA ALA A 232 6.24 6.72 13.59
C ALA A 232 7.66 6.15 13.40
N LEU A 233 8.02 5.75 12.17
CA LEU A 233 9.38 5.29 11.84
C LEU A 233 10.44 6.36 12.05
N ASP A 234 10.17 7.61 11.66
CA ASP A 234 11.09 8.74 11.87
C ASP A 234 11.34 9.00 13.36
N LEU A 235 10.30 8.92 14.21
CA LEU A 235 10.41 9.02 15.66
C LEU A 235 11.19 7.83 16.25
N LEU A 236 10.88 6.61 15.81
CA LEU A 236 11.59 5.39 16.23
C LEU A 236 13.07 5.41 15.82
N ALA A 237 13.40 6.00 14.69
CA ALA A 237 14.78 6.16 14.22
C ALA A 237 15.49 7.42 14.80
N GLY A 238 14.78 8.28 15.56
CA GLY A 238 15.33 9.53 16.11
C GLY A 238 15.54 10.64 15.07
N ARG A 239 14.97 10.51 13.86
CA ARG A 239 15.05 11.53 12.81
C ARG A 239 14.09 12.70 13.02
N LYS A 240 13.01 12.46 13.78
CA LYS A 240 12.04 13.49 14.21
C LYS A 240 11.82 13.45 15.71
N ILE A 241 11.28 14.53 16.24
CA ILE A 241 10.90 14.66 17.64
C ILE A 241 9.44 15.09 17.70
N ASP A 242 8.60 14.32 18.39
CA ASP A 242 7.24 14.70 18.79
C ASP A 242 6.96 14.06 20.15
N HIS A 243 6.99 14.88 21.17
CA HIS A 243 6.87 14.40 22.56
C HIS A 243 5.46 13.96 22.95
N THR A 244 4.46 14.29 22.15
CA THR A 244 3.05 13.95 22.39
C THR A 244 2.61 12.71 21.62
N PHE A 245 3.46 12.18 20.76
CA PHE A 245 3.17 11.03 19.91
C PHE A 245 3.91 9.78 20.43
N TYR A 246 3.16 8.72 20.72
CA TYR A 246 3.69 7.42 21.15
C TYR A 246 3.67 6.44 19.97
N PRO A 247 4.82 6.16 19.34
CA PRO A 247 4.89 5.29 18.17
C PRO A 247 5.11 3.83 18.55
N VAL A 248 4.26 2.93 18.03
CA VAL A 248 4.43 1.47 18.12
C VAL A 248 4.21 0.86 16.75
N VAL A 249 5.25 0.26 16.18
CA VAL A 249 5.20 -0.44 14.89
C VAL A 249 5.78 -1.84 15.06
N TYR A 250 4.94 -2.86 14.90
CA TYR A 250 5.32 -4.26 14.85
C TYR A 250 5.15 -4.77 13.42
N GLY A 251 6.21 -4.90 12.68
CA GLY A 251 6.20 -5.32 11.27
C GLY A 251 7.58 -5.72 10.81
N LEU A 252 7.65 -6.36 9.64
CA LEU A 252 8.88 -6.56 8.91
C LEU A 252 9.15 -5.36 8.01
N THR A 253 10.42 -5.13 7.73
CA THR A 253 10.92 -4.19 6.73
C THR A 253 11.29 -4.91 5.44
N ASP A 254 11.57 -4.17 4.38
CA ASP A 254 12.05 -4.75 3.10
C ASP A 254 13.44 -5.41 3.24
N GLU A 255 14.18 -5.13 4.32
CA GLU A 255 15.47 -5.73 4.63
C GLU A 255 15.36 -7.09 5.34
N ASP A 256 14.18 -7.39 5.92
CA ASP A 256 13.92 -8.63 6.64
C ASP A 256 13.55 -9.76 5.66
N ASP A 257 14.22 -10.91 5.80
CA ASP A 257 13.79 -12.11 5.08
C ASP A 257 12.43 -12.60 5.61
N TRP A 258 11.39 -12.44 4.80
CA TRP A 258 10.03 -12.84 5.16
C TRP A 258 9.81 -14.36 5.12
N HIS A 259 10.76 -15.13 4.54
CA HIS A 259 10.76 -16.59 4.56
C HIS A 259 11.26 -17.15 5.90
N ASP A 260 12.03 -16.37 6.67
CA ASP A 260 12.51 -16.80 7.98
C ASP A 260 11.41 -16.66 9.05
N GLU A 261 10.97 -17.80 9.59
CA GLU A 261 9.96 -17.87 10.64
C GLU A 261 10.35 -17.05 11.90
N ALA A 262 11.65 -16.90 12.19
CA ALA A 262 12.11 -16.11 13.32
C ALA A 262 11.72 -14.62 13.18
N ASN A 263 11.68 -14.10 11.95
CA ASN A 263 11.26 -12.74 11.68
C ASN A 263 9.74 -12.52 11.90
N TRP A 264 8.90 -13.56 11.77
CA TRP A 264 7.45 -13.41 11.96
C TRP A 264 7.06 -12.93 13.35
N TYR A 265 7.91 -13.19 14.36
CA TYR A 265 7.72 -12.68 15.72
C TYR A 265 7.88 -11.16 15.83
N LYS A 266 8.64 -10.51 14.94
CA LYS A 266 8.75 -9.04 14.89
C LYS A 266 7.39 -8.38 14.58
N ALA A 267 6.62 -9.00 13.68
CA ALA A 267 5.30 -8.50 13.29
C ALA A 267 4.18 -8.98 14.24
N ASN A 268 4.40 -10.07 14.97
CA ASN A 268 3.37 -10.75 15.73
C ASN A 268 3.82 -11.02 17.18
N PRO A 269 3.85 -9.99 18.05
CA PRO A 269 4.25 -10.18 19.45
C PRO A 269 3.28 -11.06 20.25
N SER A 270 2.12 -11.43 19.68
CA SER A 270 1.16 -12.40 20.24
C SER A 270 1.34 -13.82 19.71
N LEU A 271 2.35 -14.08 18.85
CA LEU A 271 2.60 -15.39 18.26
C LEU A 271 3.01 -16.40 19.33
N GLY A 272 2.46 -17.59 19.24
CA GLY A 272 2.63 -18.63 20.26
C GLY A 272 1.71 -18.48 21.47
N GLN A 273 1.02 -17.35 21.64
CA GLN A 273 0.08 -17.09 22.74
C GLN A 273 -1.37 -17.08 22.24
N THR A 274 -1.79 -16.01 21.58
CA THR A 274 -3.14 -15.92 21.01
C THR A 274 -3.19 -16.35 19.56
N ILE A 275 -2.08 -16.19 18.83
CA ILE A 275 -1.90 -16.65 17.45
C ILE A 275 -1.16 -17.98 17.47
N GLN A 276 -1.76 -19.03 16.89
CA GLN A 276 -1.10 -20.32 16.73
C GLN A 276 -0.12 -20.24 15.57
N ILE A 277 1.13 -20.65 15.77
CA ILE A 277 2.19 -20.63 14.75
C ILE A 277 1.78 -21.42 13.51
N GLN A 278 1.10 -22.57 13.68
CA GLN A 278 0.65 -23.39 12.55
C GLN A 278 -0.25 -22.61 11.58
N ARG A 279 -1.12 -21.73 12.10
CA ARG A 279 -1.97 -20.90 11.25
C ARG A 279 -1.19 -19.88 10.40
N VAL A 280 -0.03 -19.46 10.87
CA VAL A 280 0.85 -18.58 10.10
C VAL A 280 1.62 -19.38 9.06
N ARG A 281 2.07 -20.61 9.41
CA ARG A 281 2.71 -21.53 8.45
C ARG A 281 1.77 -21.95 7.33
N ASP A 282 0.50 -22.24 7.65
CA ASP A 282 -0.52 -22.57 6.64
C ASP A 282 -0.70 -21.41 5.64
N ALA A 283 -0.82 -20.18 6.15
CA ALA A 283 -0.95 -18.99 5.31
C ALA A 283 0.34 -18.65 4.53
N TYR A 284 1.51 -18.96 5.08
CA TYR A 284 2.79 -18.83 4.39
C TYR A 284 2.89 -19.81 3.21
N GLN A 285 2.49 -21.06 3.42
CA GLN A 285 2.49 -22.06 2.35
C GLN A 285 1.54 -21.65 1.21
N GLU A 286 0.34 -21.15 1.54
CA GLU A 286 -0.60 -20.62 0.56
C GLU A 286 0.00 -19.43 -0.25
N ALA A 287 0.77 -18.57 0.42
CA ALA A 287 1.47 -17.45 -0.21
C ALA A 287 2.61 -17.90 -1.15
N LEU A 288 3.27 -19.02 -0.87
CA LEU A 288 4.28 -19.61 -1.77
C LEU A 288 3.63 -20.24 -3.02
N ASP A 289 2.49 -20.89 -2.84
CA ASP A 289 1.79 -21.61 -3.91
C ASP A 289 1.01 -20.65 -4.82
N ASN A 290 0.62 -19.45 -4.31
CA ASN A 290 -0.18 -18.47 -5.03
C ASN A 290 0.40 -17.06 -4.90
N PRO A 291 1.00 -16.48 -5.96
CA PRO A 291 1.56 -15.14 -5.94
C PRO A 291 0.57 -14.03 -5.54
N ALA A 292 -0.74 -14.23 -5.75
CA ALA A 292 -1.75 -13.27 -5.31
C ALA A 292 -1.87 -13.21 -3.78
N GLU A 293 -1.61 -14.33 -3.08
CA GLU A 293 -1.67 -14.43 -1.62
C GLU A 293 -0.37 -13.95 -0.94
N GLU A 294 0.75 -13.81 -1.67
CA GLU A 294 2.01 -13.31 -1.12
C GLU A 294 1.84 -11.92 -0.51
N ASN A 295 1.26 -10.96 -1.26
CA ASN A 295 1.02 -9.61 -0.77
C ASN A 295 0.03 -9.59 0.40
N VAL A 296 -0.99 -10.46 0.36
CA VAL A 296 -1.96 -10.61 1.45
C VAL A 296 -1.27 -11.13 2.71
N PHE A 297 -0.41 -12.12 2.60
CA PHE A 297 0.39 -12.65 3.71
C PHE A 297 1.33 -11.59 4.28
N LYS A 298 2.12 -10.92 3.43
CA LYS A 298 3.04 -9.85 3.82
C LYS A 298 2.30 -8.71 4.53
N GLN A 299 1.18 -8.23 4.00
CA GLN A 299 0.40 -7.17 4.61
C GLN A 299 -0.25 -7.61 5.92
N LEU A 300 -1.01 -8.68 5.89
CA LEU A 300 -1.90 -9.02 6.99
C LEU A 300 -1.22 -9.79 8.13
N ARG A 301 -0.21 -10.62 7.81
CA ARG A 301 0.52 -11.43 8.80
C ARG A 301 1.83 -10.81 9.22
N LEU A 302 2.56 -10.22 8.27
CA LEU A 302 3.88 -9.64 8.56
C LEU A 302 3.85 -8.12 8.73
N ASN A 303 2.68 -7.51 8.55
CA ASN A 303 2.46 -6.08 8.70
C ASN A 303 3.43 -5.23 7.87
N MET A 304 3.69 -5.68 6.65
CA MET A 304 4.51 -4.98 5.66
C MET A 304 3.63 -4.09 4.79
N TRP A 305 4.11 -2.91 4.46
CA TRP A 305 3.49 -2.04 3.47
C TRP A 305 3.77 -2.58 2.07
N VAL A 306 2.76 -3.18 1.45
CA VAL A 306 2.82 -3.74 0.10
C VAL A 306 2.02 -2.86 -0.87
N SER A 307 2.34 -2.90 -2.16
CA SER A 307 1.45 -2.29 -3.15
C SER A 307 0.14 -3.08 -3.25
N SER A 308 -0.99 -2.38 -3.33
CA SER A 308 -2.34 -2.99 -3.29
C SER A 308 -2.65 -3.94 -4.43
N LEU A 309 -1.78 -4.01 -5.40
CA LEU A 309 -2.08 -4.57 -6.68
C LEU A 309 -1.19 -5.79 -6.90
N THR A 310 -1.83 -6.89 -7.20
CA THR A 310 -1.13 -8.08 -7.73
C THR A 310 -0.34 -7.60 -8.93
N ARG A 311 0.99 -7.60 -8.81
CA ARG A 311 1.87 -7.27 -9.94
C ARG A 311 1.52 -8.21 -11.06
N PHE A 312 1.13 -7.66 -12.20
CA PHE A 312 0.82 -8.48 -13.37
C PHE A 312 2.06 -9.23 -13.87
N ILE A 313 3.23 -8.59 -13.74
CA ILE A 313 4.52 -9.18 -14.15
C ILE A 313 5.38 -9.36 -12.90
N PRO A 314 5.53 -10.60 -12.38
CA PRO A 314 6.45 -10.90 -11.29
C PRO A 314 7.90 -10.61 -11.70
N GLU A 315 8.69 -10.07 -10.76
CA GLU A 315 10.07 -9.64 -11.02
C GLU A 315 10.96 -10.79 -11.54
N HIS A 316 10.84 -11.98 -10.97
CA HIS A 316 11.61 -13.15 -11.40
C HIS A 316 11.30 -13.56 -12.85
N ILE A 317 10.05 -13.37 -13.32
CA ILE A 317 9.66 -13.63 -14.71
C ILE A 317 10.24 -12.54 -15.62
N TYR A 318 10.11 -11.26 -15.24
CA TYR A 318 10.69 -10.16 -16.01
C TYR A 318 12.20 -10.35 -16.18
N ASN A 319 12.91 -10.72 -15.12
CA ASN A 319 14.35 -10.90 -15.11
C ASN A 319 14.88 -12.03 -16.03
N LEU A 320 14.02 -12.91 -16.54
CA LEU A 320 14.42 -13.90 -17.55
C LEU A 320 14.90 -13.26 -18.87
N GLY A 321 14.52 -12.01 -19.13
CA GLY A 321 14.91 -11.23 -20.30
C GLY A 321 16.12 -10.31 -20.14
N ASN A 322 16.84 -10.35 -19.01
CA ASN A 322 17.94 -9.42 -18.69
C ASN A 322 19.24 -9.64 -19.49
N GLN A 323 19.26 -10.50 -20.53
CA GLN A 323 20.46 -10.70 -21.33
C GLN A 323 20.86 -9.41 -22.06
N PRO A 324 22.17 -9.13 -22.20
CA PRO A 324 22.66 -7.99 -22.99
C PRO A 324 22.15 -8.04 -24.43
N ILE A 325 21.82 -6.87 -24.96
CA ILE A 325 21.41 -6.71 -26.36
C ILE A 325 22.63 -6.33 -27.20
N ASP A 326 22.86 -7.06 -28.29
CA ASP A 326 23.86 -6.69 -29.31
C ASP A 326 23.25 -5.63 -30.24
N MET A 327 23.55 -4.36 -29.99
CA MET A 327 23.03 -3.22 -30.76
C MET A 327 23.51 -3.20 -32.20
N GLU A 328 24.71 -3.75 -32.48
CA GLU A 328 25.25 -3.81 -33.86
C GLU A 328 24.47 -4.83 -34.71
N ALA A 329 24.08 -5.94 -34.11
CA ALA A 329 23.29 -6.97 -34.79
C ALA A 329 21.85 -6.51 -35.10
N LEU A 330 21.38 -5.41 -34.51
CA LEU A 330 20.07 -4.83 -34.78
C LEU A 330 20.04 -3.82 -35.94
N LYS A 331 21.18 -3.31 -36.40
CA LYS A 331 21.26 -2.30 -37.45
C LYS A 331 20.62 -2.81 -38.76
N GLY A 332 19.74 -2.00 -39.33
CA GLY A 332 19.01 -2.32 -40.57
C GLY A 332 17.95 -3.43 -40.41
N ARG A 333 17.72 -3.93 -39.18
CA ARG A 333 16.76 -4.99 -38.91
C ARG A 333 15.33 -4.43 -38.84
N ASP A 334 14.39 -5.20 -39.34
CA ASP A 334 12.96 -4.92 -39.23
C ASP A 334 12.50 -4.87 -37.78
N CYS A 335 11.73 -3.84 -37.44
CA CYS A 335 11.13 -3.67 -36.12
C CYS A 335 9.82 -2.90 -36.19
N TYR A 336 9.08 -2.93 -35.08
CA TYR A 336 7.82 -2.23 -34.90
C TYR A 336 7.90 -1.33 -33.69
N GLY A 337 7.37 -0.12 -33.81
CA GLY A 337 7.32 0.87 -32.73
C GLY A 337 6.00 0.87 -31.98
N GLY A 338 6.03 1.14 -30.69
CA GLY A 338 4.87 1.51 -29.90
C GLY A 338 5.15 2.82 -29.19
N LEU A 339 4.24 3.79 -29.31
CA LEU A 339 4.37 5.13 -28.76
C LEU A 339 3.22 5.43 -27.80
N ASP A 340 3.54 5.64 -26.53
CA ASP A 340 2.60 6.07 -25.51
C ASP A 340 2.98 7.47 -25.01
N LEU A 341 2.17 8.46 -25.40
CA LEU A 341 2.42 9.88 -25.16
C LEU A 341 1.76 10.34 -23.87
N SER A 342 2.48 11.16 -23.11
CA SER A 342 1.90 11.88 -21.99
C SER A 342 1.57 13.33 -22.34
N SER A 343 0.47 13.87 -21.80
CA SER A 343 0.01 15.23 -22.15
C SER A 343 0.60 16.34 -21.27
N THR A 344 0.91 16.08 -19.99
CA THR A 344 1.29 17.17 -19.07
C THR A 344 2.12 16.66 -17.88
N GLY A 345 3.32 16.20 -18.13
CA GLY A 345 4.22 15.90 -17.03
C GLY A 345 4.34 14.41 -16.65
N ASP A 346 3.81 13.50 -17.44
CA ASP A 346 4.08 12.06 -17.32
C ASP A 346 5.29 11.64 -18.15
N ILE A 347 5.73 10.39 -18.02
CA ILE A 347 6.78 9.82 -18.87
C ILE A 347 6.16 9.54 -20.23
N THR A 348 6.82 9.99 -21.31
CA THR A 348 6.52 9.49 -22.65
C THR A 348 7.43 8.30 -22.95
N ALA A 349 6.87 7.25 -23.51
CA ALA A 349 7.57 6.02 -23.83
C ALA A 349 7.46 5.69 -25.33
N PHE A 350 8.60 5.36 -25.95
CA PHE A 350 8.68 4.74 -27.25
C PHE A 350 9.44 3.42 -27.13
N VAL A 351 8.87 2.35 -27.64
CA VAL A 351 9.49 1.03 -27.56
C VAL A 351 9.58 0.42 -28.95
N LEU A 352 10.78 0.00 -29.34
CA LEU A 352 10.99 -0.81 -30.53
C LEU A 352 10.96 -2.30 -30.15
N MET A 353 10.19 -3.07 -30.91
CA MET A 353 10.10 -4.52 -30.80
C MET A 353 10.61 -5.16 -32.10
N PHE A 354 11.68 -5.95 -32.01
CA PHE A 354 12.28 -6.70 -33.09
C PHE A 354 11.77 -8.13 -33.07
N PRO A 355 11.03 -8.60 -34.09
CA PRO A 355 10.56 -9.98 -34.13
C PRO A 355 11.72 -10.96 -34.40
N PRO A 356 11.58 -12.23 -33.96
CA PRO A 356 12.55 -13.28 -34.28
C PRO A 356 12.60 -13.55 -35.79
N ARG A 357 13.79 -13.78 -36.34
CA ARG A 357 13.99 -14.17 -37.76
C ARG A 357 13.89 -15.66 -37.99
N VAL A 358 14.12 -16.42 -36.92
CA VAL A 358 14.01 -17.88 -36.88
C VAL A 358 13.31 -18.28 -35.58
N PRO A 359 12.64 -19.46 -35.51
CA PRO A 359 11.84 -19.85 -34.35
C PRO A 359 12.62 -19.89 -33.02
N GLU A 360 13.92 -20.14 -33.06
CA GLU A 360 14.80 -20.23 -31.90
C GLU A 360 15.23 -18.85 -31.35
N GLU A 361 15.12 -17.79 -32.19
CA GLU A 361 15.48 -16.43 -31.78
C GLU A 361 14.41 -15.85 -30.86
N LYS A 362 14.79 -14.89 -30.01
CA LYS A 362 13.89 -14.18 -29.10
C LYS A 362 13.44 -12.86 -29.71
N TYR A 363 12.30 -12.35 -29.26
CA TYR A 363 11.96 -10.95 -29.46
C TYR A 363 12.97 -10.08 -28.71
N ILE A 364 13.33 -8.92 -29.29
CA ILE A 364 14.20 -7.94 -28.63
C ILE A 364 13.40 -6.67 -28.43
N MET A 365 13.37 -6.20 -27.17
CA MET A 365 12.63 -5.02 -26.77
C MET A 365 13.60 -3.91 -26.39
N LEU A 366 13.54 -2.78 -27.12
CA LEU A 366 14.43 -1.63 -26.93
C LEU A 366 13.59 -0.39 -26.55
N PRO A 367 13.59 0.04 -25.26
CA PRO A 367 12.78 1.15 -24.78
C PRO A 367 13.53 2.48 -24.79
N PHE A 368 12.79 3.57 -25.01
CA PHE A 368 13.21 4.96 -24.95
C PHE A 368 12.21 5.76 -24.13
N PHE A 369 12.68 6.62 -23.21
CA PHE A 369 11.84 7.37 -22.29
C PHE A 369 12.20 8.84 -22.24
N TRP A 370 11.17 9.72 -22.11
CA TRP A 370 11.34 11.16 -21.97
C TRP A 370 10.54 11.72 -20.81
N ILE A 371 11.10 12.75 -20.17
CA ILE A 371 10.50 13.50 -19.08
C ILE A 371 10.84 14.98 -19.21
N PRO A 372 9.98 15.92 -18.76
CA PRO A 372 10.38 17.32 -18.67
C PRO A 372 11.46 17.52 -17.60
N GLU A 373 12.56 18.23 -17.94
CA GLU A 373 13.73 18.39 -17.06
C GLU A 373 13.39 19.03 -15.73
N ASP A 374 12.58 20.11 -15.73
CA ASP A 374 12.20 20.84 -14.51
C ASP A 374 11.38 20.00 -13.52
N THR A 375 10.80 18.88 -13.96
CA THR A 375 9.98 18.00 -13.10
C THR A 375 10.81 16.98 -12.34
N ILE A 376 12.06 16.70 -12.74
CA ILE A 376 12.91 15.66 -12.15
C ILE A 376 13.14 15.88 -10.64
N PRO A 377 13.59 17.08 -10.16
CA PRO A 377 13.86 17.28 -8.74
C PRO A 377 12.61 17.13 -7.85
N GLN A 378 11.46 17.54 -8.37
CA GLN A 378 10.19 17.43 -7.65
C GLN A 378 9.74 15.97 -7.52
N ARG A 379 9.91 15.18 -8.58
CA ARG A 379 9.55 13.76 -8.62
C ARG A 379 10.41 12.91 -7.71
N VAL A 380 11.73 13.12 -7.72
CA VAL A 380 12.67 12.44 -6.80
C VAL A 380 12.25 12.66 -5.34
N ARG A 381 11.86 13.91 -4.98
CA ARG A 381 11.41 14.22 -3.61
C ARG A 381 10.07 13.58 -3.25
N ARG A 382 9.15 13.46 -4.21
CA ARG A 382 7.77 13.02 -3.96
C ARG A 382 7.61 11.50 -3.97
N ALA A 383 8.26 10.82 -4.91
CA ALA A 383 8.00 9.41 -5.19
C ALA A 383 9.12 8.46 -4.71
N SER A 384 10.25 8.99 -4.19
CA SER A 384 11.46 8.19 -3.87
C SER A 384 11.97 7.32 -5.04
N VAL A 385 11.66 7.72 -6.28
CA VAL A 385 12.09 7.04 -7.51
C VAL A 385 13.31 7.76 -8.06
N PRO A 386 14.38 7.06 -8.45
CA PRO A 386 15.67 7.67 -8.81
C PRO A 386 15.70 8.20 -10.25
N TYR A 387 14.78 9.12 -10.60
CA TYR A 387 14.72 9.73 -11.94
C TYR A 387 15.99 10.45 -12.32
N ASP A 388 16.66 11.10 -11.37
CA ASP A 388 17.94 11.80 -11.54
C ASP A 388 19.08 10.82 -11.88
N VAL A 389 19.12 9.67 -11.23
CA VAL A 389 20.10 8.61 -11.53
C VAL A 389 19.88 8.05 -12.93
N TRP A 390 18.62 7.74 -13.29
CA TRP A 390 18.30 7.23 -14.62
C TRP A 390 18.61 8.23 -15.73
N TYR A 391 18.40 9.53 -15.48
CA TYR A 391 18.78 10.60 -16.41
C TYR A 391 20.30 10.66 -16.57
N GLN A 392 21.07 10.66 -15.49
CA GLN A 392 22.53 10.66 -15.52
C GLN A 392 23.14 9.44 -16.20
N GLN A 393 22.48 8.29 -16.08
CA GLN A 393 22.91 7.04 -16.70
C GLN A 393 22.43 6.89 -18.15
N GLY A 394 21.63 7.82 -18.68
CA GLY A 394 21.14 7.81 -20.06
C GLY A 394 19.95 6.86 -20.31
N TYR A 395 19.34 6.31 -19.28
CA TYR A 395 18.13 5.48 -19.41
C TYR A 395 16.85 6.32 -19.56
N LEU A 396 16.91 7.59 -19.19
CA LEU A 396 15.83 8.55 -19.28
C LEU A 396 16.35 9.81 -19.95
N MET A 397 15.68 10.29 -20.98
CA MET A 397 16.02 11.54 -21.66
C MET A 397 15.17 12.68 -21.09
N ALA A 398 15.74 13.88 -21.01
CA ALA A 398 15.02 15.07 -20.58
C ALA A 398 14.71 15.98 -21.77
N THR A 399 13.50 16.58 -21.76
CA THR A 399 13.15 17.68 -22.64
C THR A 399 13.18 18.99 -21.85
N GLU A 400 13.66 20.06 -22.46
CA GLU A 400 13.80 21.37 -21.81
C GLU A 400 12.45 21.92 -21.31
N GLY A 401 12.43 22.49 -20.08
CA GLY A 401 11.23 23.08 -19.43
C GLY A 401 10.36 22.06 -18.67
N ASN A 402 9.08 22.46 -18.44
CA ASN A 402 8.10 21.71 -17.60
C ASN A 402 7.07 20.91 -18.39
N VAL A 403 7.17 20.88 -19.71
CA VAL A 403 6.30 20.08 -20.59
C VAL A 403 7.14 19.29 -21.58
N ILE A 404 6.59 18.19 -22.07
CA ILE A 404 7.27 17.38 -23.07
C ILE A 404 7.18 18.09 -24.43
N HIS A 405 8.33 18.31 -25.06
CA HIS A 405 8.43 18.83 -26.42
C HIS A 405 8.49 17.69 -27.43
N TYR A 406 7.40 17.44 -28.15
CA TYR A 406 7.28 16.34 -29.11
C TYR A 406 8.31 16.38 -30.24
N GLY A 407 8.75 17.56 -30.67
CA GLY A 407 9.79 17.69 -31.69
C GLY A 407 11.12 17.03 -31.29
N PHE A 408 11.43 16.93 -29.98
CA PHE A 408 12.59 16.18 -29.52
C PHE A 408 12.43 14.68 -29.72
N ILE A 409 11.22 14.16 -29.44
CA ILE A 409 10.88 12.75 -29.62
C ILE A 409 10.89 12.39 -31.10
N GLU A 410 10.27 13.21 -31.94
CA GLU A 410 10.22 13.05 -33.39
C GLU A 410 11.62 12.94 -33.98
N LYS A 411 12.54 13.81 -33.56
CA LYS A 411 13.94 13.78 -34.01
C LYS A 411 14.64 12.47 -33.61
N VAL A 412 14.44 11.98 -32.38
CA VAL A 412 15.02 10.71 -31.95
C VAL A 412 14.44 9.55 -32.76
N ILE A 413 13.13 9.53 -33.02
CA ILE A 413 12.49 8.50 -33.85
C ILE A 413 13.05 8.55 -35.27
N GLU A 414 13.28 9.75 -35.85
CA GLU A 414 13.91 9.91 -37.14
C GLU A 414 15.32 9.29 -37.19
N GLU A 415 16.16 9.55 -36.19
CA GLU A 415 17.49 8.97 -36.07
C GLU A 415 17.46 7.45 -35.91
N LEU A 416 16.50 6.94 -35.12
CA LEU A 416 16.28 5.50 -34.99
C LEU A 416 15.85 4.87 -36.30
N GLY A 417 15.03 5.55 -37.12
CA GLY A 417 14.64 5.11 -38.44
C GLY A 417 15.79 5.07 -39.48
N LYS A 418 16.86 5.85 -39.24
CA LYS A 418 18.10 5.74 -40.05
C LYS A 418 18.94 4.52 -39.65
N THR A 419 18.79 4.05 -38.41
CA THR A 419 19.56 2.94 -37.86
C THR A 419 18.84 1.60 -37.99
N TYR A 420 17.53 1.59 -37.80
CA TYR A 420 16.68 0.41 -37.82
C TYR A 420 15.59 0.56 -38.87
N HIS A 421 15.10 -0.55 -39.40
CA HIS A 421 14.00 -0.50 -40.38
C HIS A 421 12.66 -0.59 -39.63
N ILE A 422 12.11 0.58 -39.26
CA ILE A 422 10.84 0.67 -38.52
C ILE A 422 9.69 0.55 -39.55
N LEU A 423 9.00 -0.59 -39.53
CA LEU A 423 7.93 -0.89 -40.48
C LEU A 423 6.64 -0.14 -40.14
N GLU A 424 6.24 -0.15 -38.88
CA GLU A 424 5.04 0.52 -38.37
C GLU A 424 5.26 1.06 -36.97
N ILE A 425 4.56 2.14 -36.64
CA ILE A 425 4.52 2.73 -35.28
C ILE A 425 3.06 2.74 -34.81
N ALA A 426 2.73 1.92 -33.79
CA ALA A 426 1.45 1.98 -33.09
C ALA A 426 1.42 3.14 -32.11
N PHE A 427 0.33 3.93 -32.12
CA PHE A 427 0.18 5.03 -31.18
C PHE A 427 -1.26 5.15 -30.65
N ASP A 428 -1.43 5.75 -29.46
CA ASP A 428 -2.76 5.98 -28.92
C ASP A 428 -3.53 7.02 -29.72
N ARG A 429 -4.70 6.60 -30.16
CA ARG A 429 -5.65 7.33 -31.02
C ARG A 429 -6.02 8.73 -30.53
N TRP A 430 -5.91 9.02 -29.22
CA TRP A 430 -6.51 10.20 -28.60
C TRP A 430 -5.55 11.34 -28.29
N GLY A 431 -4.25 11.24 -28.61
CA GLY A 431 -3.27 12.15 -28.01
C GLY A 431 -2.45 13.06 -28.93
N ALA A 432 -2.30 12.82 -30.26
CA ALA A 432 -1.25 13.53 -31.00
C ALA A 432 -1.45 13.61 -32.52
N VAL A 433 -2.49 14.26 -32.96
CA VAL A 433 -2.73 14.47 -34.40
C VAL A 433 -1.52 15.10 -35.11
N GLN A 434 -0.89 16.12 -34.52
CA GLN A 434 0.27 16.80 -35.09
C GLN A 434 1.49 15.88 -35.18
N MET A 435 1.80 15.13 -34.12
CA MET A 435 2.95 14.22 -34.13
C MET A 435 2.78 13.09 -35.17
N THR A 436 1.55 12.56 -35.31
CA THR A 436 1.24 11.57 -36.34
C THR A 436 1.55 12.11 -37.73
N GLN A 437 1.05 13.31 -38.03
CA GLN A 437 1.31 13.96 -39.32
C GLN A 437 2.80 14.22 -39.58
N ASN A 438 3.54 14.61 -38.57
CA ASN A 438 4.98 14.82 -38.64
C ASN A 438 5.73 13.52 -38.93
N LEU A 439 5.40 12.43 -38.23
CA LEU A 439 6.01 11.11 -38.42
C LEU A 439 5.67 10.53 -39.83
N GLU A 440 4.42 10.68 -40.26
CA GLU A 440 4.02 10.32 -41.64
C GLU A 440 4.77 11.15 -42.69
N GLY A 441 4.94 12.46 -42.42
CA GLY A 441 5.75 13.35 -43.27
C GLY A 441 7.24 12.96 -43.35
N MET A 442 7.76 12.27 -42.32
CA MET A 442 9.11 11.71 -42.29
C MET A 442 9.19 10.32 -42.96
N GLY A 443 8.07 9.78 -43.45
CA GLY A 443 7.99 8.50 -44.17
C GLY A 443 7.68 7.27 -43.29
N PHE A 444 7.31 7.45 -42.03
CA PHE A 444 6.90 6.35 -41.17
C PHE A 444 5.43 5.96 -41.38
N THR A 445 5.12 4.68 -41.31
CA THR A 445 3.75 4.19 -41.28
C THR A 445 3.24 4.23 -39.84
N VAL A 446 2.27 5.11 -39.55
CA VAL A 446 1.71 5.29 -38.22
C VAL A 446 0.34 4.64 -38.11
N VAL A 447 0.13 3.75 -37.15
CA VAL A 447 -1.09 2.95 -37.03
C VAL A 447 -1.81 3.33 -35.70
N PRO A 448 -3.06 3.83 -35.79
CA PRO A 448 -3.82 4.17 -34.62
C PRO A 448 -4.19 2.90 -33.81
N PHE A 449 -3.91 2.91 -32.51
CA PHE A 449 -4.15 1.79 -31.61
C PHE A 449 -5.15 2.18 -30.50
N GLY A 450 -6.11 1.31 -30.21
CA GLY A 450 -7.09 1.53 -29.13
C GLY A 450 -6.61 0.92 -27.81
N GLN A 451 -6.63 1.70 -26.73
CA GLN A 451 -6.28 1.19 -25.38
C GLN A 451 -7.48 0.53 -24.66
N GLY A 452 -8.49 0.07 -25.40
CA GLY A 452 -9.62 -0.72 -24.89
C GLY A 452 -9.31 -2.21 -24.75
N PHE A 453 -10.19 -2.96 -24.08
CA PHE A 453 -10.05 -4.43 -23.93
C PHE A 453 -9.90 -5.16 -25.26
N LYS A 454 -10.64 -4.72 -26.29
CA LYS A 454 -10.64 -5.34 -27.61
C LYS A 454 -9.25 -5.37 -28.25
N ASP A 455 -8.54 -4.23 -28.19
CA ASP A 455 -7.26 -4.06 -28.89
C ASP A 455 -6.08 -4.50 -27.98
N MET A 456 -6.18 -4.21 -26.66
CA MET A 456 -5.10 -4.50 -25.70
C MET A 456 -5.07 -5.95 -25.22
N SER A 457 -6.21 -6.66 -25.11
CA SER A 457 -6.23 -7.97 -24.43
C SER A 457 -5.40 -9.05 -25.13
N PRO A 458 -5.51 -9.26 -26.44
CA PRO A 458 -4.70 -10.28 -27.12
C PRO A 458 -3.19 -10.06 -26.94
N PRO A 459 -2.63 -8.87 -27.27
CA PRO A 459 -1.19 -8.66 -27.12
C PRO A 459 -0.72 -8.59 -25.66
N THR A 460 -1.58 -8.21 -24.70
CA THR A 460 -1.22 -8.26 -23.28
C THR A 460 -1.03 -9.71 -22.80
N LYS A 461 -1.92 -10.62 -23.21
CA LYS A 461 -1.82 -12.04 -22.88
C LYS A 461 -0.58 -12.68 -23.51
N GLU A 462 -0.32 -12.35 -24.78
CA GLU A 462 0.86 -12.88 -25.48
C GLU A 462 2.16 -12.30 -24.92
N PHE A 463 2.20 -11.01 -24.59
CA PHE A 463 3.36 -10.39 -23.92
C PHE A 463 3.73 -11.10 -22.63
N TYR A 464 2.73 -11.37 -21.79
CA TYR A 464 2.95 -12.10 -20.53
C TYR A 464 3.43 -13.54 -20.76
N LYS A 465 2.84 -14.24 -21.72
CA LYS A 465 3.25 -15.59 -22.10
C LYS A 465 4.71 -15.62 -22.58
N LEU A 466 5.09 -14.72 -23.48
CA LEU A 466 6.46 -14.60 -23.98
C LEU A 466 7.48 -14.27 -22.89
N LEU A 467 7.09 -13.45 -21.90
CA LEU A 467 7.91 -13.20 -20.72
C LEU A 467 8.09 -14.47 -19.88
N MET A 468 7.02 -15.22 -19.61
CA MET A 468 7.09 -16.47 -18.84
C MET A 468 7.96 -17.53 -19.54
N GLU A 469 7.91 -17.59 -20.88
CA GLU A 469 8.73 -18.50 -21.68
C GLU A 469 10.17 -18.01 -21.86
N GLY A 470 10.52 -16.82 -21.32
CA GLY A 470 11.83 -16.20 -21.49
C GLY A 470 12.16 -15.87 -22.96
N ARG A 471 11.13 -15.64 -23.80
CA ARG A 471 11.21 -15.36 -25.24
C ARG A 471 11.40 -13.88 -25.58
N ILE A 472 11.46 -12.97 -24.60
CA ILE A 472 11.76 -11.55 -24.78
C ILE A 472 13.10 -11.22 -24.13
N THR A 473 14.01 -10.58 -24.88
CA THR A 473 15.25 -9.99 -24.36
C THR A 473 15.07 -8.48 -24.30
N HIS A 474 15.31 -7.87 -23.12
CA HIS A 474 15.10 -6.42 -22.89
C HIS A 474 16.31 -5.71 -22.27
N GLY A 475 17.44 -6.40 -22.13
CA GLY A 475 18.72 -5.80 -21.70
C GLY A 475 18.75 -5.21 -20.29
N GLY A 476 17.73 -5.46 -19.46
CA GLY A 476 17.72 -5.00 -18.07
C GLY A 476 17.58 -3.48 -17.89
N ASN A 477 16.92 -2.75 -18.81
CA ASN A 477 16.68 -1.31 -18.66
C ASN A 477 15.93 -1.03 -17.32
N PRO A 478 16.51 -0.22 -16.39
CA PRO A 478 15.97 -0.05 -15.04
C PRO A 478 14.64 0.71 -15.01
N VAL A 479 14.40 1.64 -15.95
CA VAL A 479 13.13 2.37 -16.06
C VAL A 479 12.02 1.40 -16.48
N MET A 480 12.31 0.55 -17.47
CA MET A 480 11.37 -0.46 -17.94
C MET A 480 11.09 -1.54 -16.89
N ALA A 481 12.11 -1.98 -16.15
CA ALA A 481 11.97 -2.92 -15.03
C ALA A 481 11.08 -2.36 -13.92
N TRP A 482 11.28 -1.09 -13.55
CA TRP A 482 10.43 -0.39 -12.60
C TRP A 482 8.98 -0.30 -13.11
N MET A 483 8.76 0.06 -14.37
CA MET A 483 7.42 0.10 -14.97
C MET A 483 6.76 -1.29 -15.00
N ALA A 484 7.51 -2.35 -15.31
CA ALA A 484 7.01 -3.72 -15.26
C ALA A 484 6.53 -4.13 -13.86
N GLY A 485 7.26 -3.69 -12.81
CA GLY A 485 6.87 -3.88 -11.42
C GLY A 485 5.61 -3.13 -11.00
N ASN A 486 5.18 -2.12 -11.75
CA ASN A 486 4.00 -1.30 -11.47
C ASN A 486 2.74 -1.73 -12.23
N VAL A 487 2.88 -2.56 -13.26
CA VAL A 487 1.74 -2.92 -14.10
C VAL A 487 0.69 -3.71 -13.35
N VAL A 488 -0.53 -3.19 -13.45
CA VAL A 488 -1.76 -3.85 -13.02
C VAL A 488 -2.67 -3.98 -14.22
N VAL A 489 -3.44 -5.05 -14.27
CA VAL A 489 -4.42 -5.28 -15.32
C VAL A 489 -5.84 -5.19 -14.78
N ASP A 490 -6.71 -4.61 -15.61
CA ASP A 490 -8.15 -4.75 -15.46
C ASP A 490 -8.61 -6.01 -16.18
N THR A 491 -9.62 -6.68 -15.63
CA THR A 491 -10.26 -7.84 -16.24
C THR A 491 -11.75 -7.56 -16.42
N ASP A 492 -12.26 -7.79 -17.61
CA ASP A 492 -13.69 -7.70 -17.87
C ASP A 492 -14.41 -9.03 -17.54
N PRO A 493 -15.76 -9.08 -17.48
CA PRO A 493 -16.51 -10.32 -17.22
C PRO A 493 -16.27 -11.44 -18.23
N ALA A 494 -15.75 -11.13 -19.42
CA ALA A 494 -15.41 -12.12 -20.45
C ALA A 494 -13.98 -12.66 -20.32
N GLY A 495 -13.22 -12.22 -19.30
CA GLY A 495 -11.83 -12.63 -19.07
C GLY A 495 -10.82 -11.94 -19.99
N ASN A 496 -11.18 -10.81 -20.62
CA ASN A 496 -10.23 -9.96 -21.31
C ASN A 496 -9.46 -9.11 -20.30
N ILE A 497 -8.18 -8.93 -20.54
CA ILE A 497 -7.30 -8.13 -19.67
C ILE A 497 -6.70 -6.95 -20.42
N LYS A 498 -6.43 -5.86 -19.72
CA LYS A 498 -5.66 -4.73 -20.25
C LYS A 498 -4.87 -4.05 -19.13
N PRO A 499 -3.68 -3.50 -19.38
CA PRO A 499 -3.00 -2.63 -18.44
C PRO A 499 -3.87 -1.42 -18.05
N THR A 500 -3.84 -1.04 -16.78
CA THR A 500 -4.63 0.10 -16.28
C THR A 500 -3.76 1.11 -15.56
N LYS A 501 -3.59 2.30 -16.15
CA LYS A 501 -2.85 3.42 -15.54
C LYS A 501 -3.53 3.92 -14.26
N ALA A 502 -4.87 3.85 -14.20
CA ALA A 502 -5.65 4.34 -13.06
C ALA A 502 -5.49 3.50 -11.78
N LYS A 503 -5.17 2.20 -11.93
CA LYS A 503 -4.99 1.28 -10.79
C LYS A 503 -3.52 0.96 -10.53
N SER A 504 -2.63 1.26 -11.45
CA SER A 504 -1.18 1.07 -11.28
C SER A 504 -0.64 2.08 -10.27
N PRO A 505 0.20 1.66 -9.31
CA PRO A 505 0.70 2.55 -8.24
C PRO A 505 1.60 3.65 -8.78
N GLU A 506 2.28 3.39 -9.89
CA GLU A 506 3.19 4.31 -10.57
C GLU A 506 3.09 4.13 -12.09
N LYS A 507 3.98 4.75 -12.86
CA LYS A 507 3.94 4.81 -14.32
C LYS A 507 4.18 3.44 -14.96
N ILE A 508 3.45 3.17 -16.06
CA ILE A 508 3.50 1.92 -16.83
C ILE A 508 3.61 2.15 -18.35
N ASP A 509 3.86 3.39 -18.76
CA ASP A 509 3.81 3.84 -20.15
C ASP A 509 4.70 3.00 -21.08
N GLY A 510 5.88 2.59 -20.60
CA GLY A 510 6.78 1.70 -21.35
C GLY A 510 6.20 0.32 -21.63
N ILE A 511 5.47 -0.25 -20.68
CA ILE A 511 4.83 -1.56 -20.89
C ILE A 511 3.64 -1.44 -21.84
N VAL A 512 2.86 -0.36 -21.76
CA VAL A 512 1.78 -0.09 -22.71
C VAL A 512 2.35 0.05 -24.11
N ALA A 513 3.42 0.83 -24.30
CA ALA A 513 4.11 0.98 -25.57
C ALA A 513 4.67 -0.35 -26.11
N ALA A 514 5.27 -1.18 -25.23
CA ALA A 514 5.78 -2.50 -25.61
C ALA A 514 4.69 -3.45 -26.11
N ILE A 515 3.53 -3.45 -25.43
CA ILE A 515 2.37 -4.26 -25.83
C ILE A 515 1.83 -3.82 -27.19
N MET A 516 1.76 -2.49 -27.43
CA MET A 516 1.35 -1.95 -28.74
C MET A 516 2.34 -2.34 -29.86
N ALA A 517 3.65 -2.26 -29.60
CA ALA A 517 4.67 -2.67 -30.56
C ALA A 517 4.60 -4.17 -30.86
N LEU A 518 4.38 -5.00 -29.82
CA LEU A 518 4.23 -6.44 -29.99
C LEU A 518 2.99 -6.82 -30.81
N ASP A 519 1.87 -6.12 -30.64
CA ASP A 519 0.68 -6.33 -31.49
C ASP A 519 1.00 -6.19 -32.97
N ARG A 520 1.81 -5.17 -33.32
CA ARG A 520 2.20 -4.97 -34.73
C ARG A 520 3.10 -6.10 -35.23
N CYS A 521 4.05 -6.57 -34.41
CA CYS A 521 4.85 -7.74 -34.74
C CYS A 521 3.96 -8.96 -35.06
N ILE A 522 3.07 -9.32 -34.17
CA ILE A 522 2.22 -10.52 -34.29
C ILE A 522 1.31 -10.45 -35.49
N ARG A 523 0.69 -9.29 -35.75
CA ARG A 523 -0.23 -9.12 -36.91
C ARG A 523 0.46 -9.21 -38.23
N ASN A 524 1.72 -8.83 -38.31
CA ASN A 524 2.49 -8.79 -39.57
C ASN A 524 3.34 -10.06 -39.78
N GLU A 525 3.60 -10.88 -38.75
CA GLU A 525 4.23 -12.21 -38.91
C GLU A 525 3.46 -13.12 -39.90
N GLY A 526 2.14 -13.02 -39.93
CA GLY A 526 1.29 -13.77 -40.87
C GLY A 526 1.31 -13.29 -42.31
N GLN A 527 1.80 -12.07 -42.59
CA GLN A 527 1.84 -11.51 -43.93
C GLN A 527 3.19 -11.75 -44.65
N GLN A 528 4.26 -12.06 -43.91
CA GLN A 528 5.57 -12.39 -44.49
C GLN A 528 5.68 -13.85 -44.98
N GLN A 529 4.77 -14.72 -44.60
CA GLN A 529 4.62 -16.00 -45.27
C GLN A 529 3.86 -15.73 -46.58
N GLY A 530 4.61 -15.53 -47.66
CA GLY A 530 4.07 -15.34 -48.98
C GLY A 530 2.95 -16.33 -49.29
N SER A 531 1.90 -15.85 -49.93
CA SER A 531 0.75 -16.68 -50.31
C SER A 531 1.27 -17.95 -50.98
N VAL A 532 0.87 -19.13 -50.49
CA VAL A 532 1.13 -20.44 -51.15
C VAL A 532 0.63 -20.47 -52.60
N TYR A 533 -0.09 -19.42 -53.02
CA TYR A 533 -0.58 -19.22 -54.41
C TYR A 533 0.42 -18.50 -55.31
N ASP A 534 1.48 -17.88 -54.79
CA ASP A 534 2.48 -17.19 -55.65
C ASP A 534 3.53 -18.14 -56.23
N GLU A 535 3.61 -19.38 -55.77
CA GLU A 535 4.52 -20.43 -56.29
C GLU A 535 3.85 -21.42 -57.28
N ARG A 536 2.56 -21.22 -57.64
CA ARG A 536 1.91 -22.05 -58.62
C ARG A 536 1.82 -21.32 -59.95
N ASP A 537 2.71 -21.65 -60.88
CA ASP A 537 2.54 -21.34 -62.28
C ASP A 537 1.12 -21.72 -62.75
N MET A 538 0.45 -20.79 -63.44
CA MET A 538 -0.85 -21.06 -64.06
C MET A 538 -0.70 -22.20 -65.06
N ILE A 539 -1.26 -23.35 -64.73
CA ILE A 539 -1.52 -24.39 -65.74
C ILE A 539 -2.70 -23.92 -66.58
N VAL A 540 -2.40 -23.39 -67.77
CA VAL A 540 -3.42 -23.09 -68.81
C VAL A 540 -3.75 -24.38 -69.52
N PHE A 541 -5.01 -24.79 -69.46
CA PHE A 541 -5.59 -25.83 -70.31
C PHE A 541 -6.14 -25.22 -71.58
#